data_c945409b1b7f83c116e1a1b270435ecc
#
_entry.id   c945409b1b7f83c116e1a1b270435ecc
#
_cell.length_a   1.000
_cell.length_b   1.000
_cell.length_c   1.000
_cell.angle_alpha   90.00
_cell.angle_beta   90.00
_cell.angle_gamma   90.00
#
_symmetry.space_group_name_H-M   'P 1'
#
loop_
_entity.id
_entity.type
_entity.pdbx_description
1 polymer ?
#
loop_
_entity_poly.entity_id
_entity_poly.type
_entity_poly.pdbx_seq_one_letter_code
_entity_poly.pdbx_strand_id
1 'polypeptide(L)'
;DTVAYDGQKLHRYVADECGKTTEVNVYDRHEVVRYCLLDDEGKIIGKALYTTTVEKLTSEKDGVQEAFKLLWEESNQEKRQENGATSSGLYRFFMSAKRTRNFDDFGYPDEEKTLLQIEADRETVKNNPRALSARIRKEPLTIDEAFSTDADGCIFNVMNIGAREAYLKENPVLLLMNCMRKGYNCAAWLYVPDQDFPAPGH
;
A
#
# COMPACT_ATOMS: atom_id res chain seq x y z
N ASP A 1 -9.65 21.42 5.44
CA ASP A 1 -9.16 21.86 6.74
C ASP A 1 -8.78 20.64 7.60
N THR A 2 -7.50 20.53 7.95
CA THR A 2 -6.93 19.38 8.69
C THR A 2 -7.39 19.35 10.14
N VAL A 3 -7.66 20.50 10.75
CA VAL A 3 -8.05 20.64 12.15
C VAL A 3 -9.57 20.73 12.39
N ALA A 4 -10.38 20.50 11.35
CA ALA A 4 -11.82 20.41 11.57
C ALA A 4 -12.13 19.29 12.58
N TYR A 5 -13.07 19.56 13.46
CA TYR A 5 -13.47 18.73 14.60
C TYR A 5 -12.54 18.80 15.85
N ASP A 6 -11.43 19.54 15.81
CA ASP A 6 -10.58 19.69 16.99
C ASP A 6 -11.40 20.18 18.20
N GLY A 7 -11.19 19.53 19.35
CA GLY A 7 -11.95 19.80 20.57
C GLY A 7 -13.39 19.26 20.62
N GLN A 8 -13.87 18.56 19.57
CA GLN A 8 -15.19 17.95 19.59
C GLN A 8 -15.12 16.50 20.07
N LYS A 9 -16.22 15.99 20.63
CA LYS A 9 -16.38 14.57 20.96
C LYS A 9 -17.20 13.88 19.88
N LEU A 10 -16.63 12.87 19.25
CA LEU A 10 -17.23 12.16 18.14
C LEU A 10 -17.48 10.70 18.50
N HIS A 11 -18.70 10.23 18.27
CA HIS A 11 -19.02 8.81 18.40
C HIS A 11 -18.74 8.01 17.11
N ARG A 12 -18.77 8.70 15.96
CA ARG A 12 -18.48 8.10 14.66
C ARG A 12 -17.81 9.14 13.77
N TYR A 13 -16.78 8.70 13.10
CA TYR A 13 -16.12 9.46 12.04
C TYR A 13 -15.99 8.58 10.80
N VAL A 14 -16.40 9.09 9.65
CA VAL A 14 -16.28 8.41 8.37
C VAL A 14 -15.60 9.35 7.39
N ALA A 15 -14.48 8.90 6.83
CA ALA A 15 -13.77 9.56 5.76
C ALA A 15 -13.78 8.64 4.53
N ASP A 16 -14.68 8.93 3.60
CA ASP A 16 -14.77 8.21 2.34
C ASP A 16 -13.85 8.84 1.29
N GLU A 17 -13.26 8.00 0.45
CA GLU A 17 -12.30 8.40 -0.60
C GLU A 17 -11.12 9.26 -0.06
N CYS A 18 -10.71 9.00 1.18
CA CYS A 18 -9.74 9.83 1.88
C CYS A 18 -8.35 9.86 1.23
N GLY A 19 -7.95 8.82 0.48
CA GLY A 19 -6.71 8.78 -0.29
C GLY A 19 -6.75 9.57 -1.61
N LYS A 20 -7.90 10.16 -1.97
CA LYS A 20 -8.07 11.02 -3.15
C LYS A 20 -8.12 12.50 -2.82
N THR A 21 -8.26 12.85 -1.56
CA THR A 21 -8.39 14.23 -1.11
C THR A 21 -7.04 14.92 -1.10
N THR A 22 -6.81 15.82 -2.04
CA THR A 22 -5.52 16.53 -2.21
C THR A 22 -5.35 17.72 -1.26
N GLU A 23 -6.43 18.24 -0.69
CA GLU A 23 -6.42 19.44 0.15
C GLU A 23 -6.25 19.14 1.64
N VAL A 24 -6.35 17.88 2.03
CA VAL A 24 -6.27 17.45 3.42
C VAL A 24 -5.36 16.25 3.54
N ASN A 25 -4.30 16.37 4.32
CA ASN A 25 -3.47 15.25 4.68
C ASN A 25 -4.26 14.29 5.59
N VAL A 26 -4.48 13.07 5.15
CA VAL A 26 -5.31 12.10 5.88
C VAL A 26 -4.66 11.65 7.19
N TYR A 27 -3.33 11.60 7.23
CA TYR A 27 -2.59 11.24 8.42
C TYR A 27 -2.72 12.31 9.51
N ASP A 28 -2.47 13.57 9.16
CA ASP A 28 -2.63 14.71 10.09
C ASP A 28 -4.08 14.84 10.55
N ARG A 29 -5.03 14.61 9.66
CA ARG A 29 -6.44 14.59 10.01
C ARG A 29 -6.76 13.47 10.99
N HIS A 30 -6.19 12.29 10.79
CA HIS A 30 -6.38 11.18 11.71
C HIS A 30 -5.82 11.49 13.10
N GLU A 31 -4.68 12.13 13.19
CA GLU A 31 -4.09 12.55 14.48
C GLU A 31 -5.00 13.49 15.27
N VAL A 32 -5.73 14.39 14.61
CA VAL A 32 -6.74 15.22 15.28
C VAL A 32 -7.98 14.39 15.67
N VAL A 33 -8.52 13.61 14.74
CA VAL A 33 -9.76 12.84 14.92
C VAL A 33 -9.63 11.81 16.04
N ARG A 34 -8.47 11.15 16.17
CA ARG A 34 -8.27 10.11 17.21
C ARG A 34 -8.52 10.62 18.62
N TYR A 35 -8.18 11.87 18.92
CA TYR A 35 -8.46 12.49 20.22
C TYR A 35 -9.94 12.85 20.38
N CYS A 36 -10.62 13.19 19.29
CA CYS A 36 -12.05 13.42 19.29
C CYS A 36 -12.88 12.17 19.60
N LEU A 37 -12.31 10.97 19.43
CA LEU A 37 -12.95 9.69 19.71
C LEU A 37 -12.76 9.20 21.16
N LEU A 38 -12.13 10.01 21.99
CA LEU A 38 -11.90 9.74 23.41
C LEU A 38 -12.75 10.64 24.28
N ASP A 39 -13.13 10.17 25.47
CA ASP A 39 -13.71 11.02 26.50
C ASP A 39 -12.60 11.80 27.24
N ASP A 40 -12.98 12.54 28.29
CA ASP A 40 -12.07 13.36 29.07
C ASP A 40 -11.11 12.53 29.97
N GLU A 41 -11.42 11.24 30.16
CA GLU A 41 -10.60 10.26 30.88
C GLU A 41 -9.67 9.47 29.92
N GLY A 42 -9.74 9.72 28.61
CA GLY A 42 -8.97 9.02 27.58
C GLY A 42 -9.56 7.67 27.16
N LYS A 43 -10.79 7.37 27.55
CA LYS A 43 -11.49 6.15 27.15
C LYS A 43 -12.11 6.31 25.77
N ILE A 44 -12.02 5.27 24.94
CA ILE A 44 -12.60 5.26 23.59
C ILE A 44 -14.13 5.29 23.66
N ILE A 45 -14.74 6.34 23.13
CA ILE A 45 -16.19 6.54 23.02
C ILE A 45 -16.68 6.48 21.57
N GLY A 46 -15.77 6.58 20.60
CA GLY A 46 -16.11 6.63 19.17
C GLY A 46 -15.31 5.67 18.33
N LYS A 47 -15.71 5.57 17.06
CA LYS A 47 -15.05 4.74 16.04
C LYS A 47 -14.82 5.54 14.78
N ALA A 48 -13.70 5.29 14.09
CA ALA A 48 -13.40 5.86 12.79
C ALA A 48 -13.41 4.80 11.69
N LEU A 49 -13.87 5.18 10.51
CA LEU A 49 -13.80 4.40 9.29
C LEU A 49 -13.18 5.27 8.20
N TYR A 50 -12.12 4.78 7.60
CA TYR A 50 -11.47 5.39 6.45
C TYR A 50 -11.61 4.44 5.28
N THR A 51 -12.18 4.92 4.17
CA THR A 51 -12.31 4.13 2.94
C THR A 51 -11.66 4.88 1.80
N THR A 52 -11.01 4.16 0.90
CA THR A 52 -10.47 4.73 -0.33
C THR A 52 -10.16 3.66 -1.36
N THR A 53 -10.13 4.07 -2.63
CA THR A 53 -9.38 3.41 -3.70
C THR A 53 -8.10 4.20 -3.93
N VAL A 54 -6.99 3.51 -4.20
CA VAL A 54 -5.71 4.19 -4.41
C VAL A 54 -5.69 4.83 -5.80
N GLU A 55 -5.56 6.15 -5.84
CA GLU A 55 -5.44 6.91 -7.09
C GLU A 55 -3.98 6.97 -7.56
N LYS A 56 -3.79 7.58 -8.73
CA LYS A 56 -2.47 7.76 -9.34
C LYS A 56 -1.54 8.55 -8.41
N LEU A 57 -0.36 7.97 -8.11
CA LEU A 57 0.76 8.67 -7.47
C LEU A 57 1.35 9.66 -8.48
N THR A 58 0.88 10.90 -8.49
CA THR A 58 1.53 11.98 -9.23
C THR A 58 2.51 12.67 -8.30
N SER A 59 3.77 12.72 -8.72
CA SER A 59 4.89 13.34 -8.00
C SER A 59 4.71 14.84 -7.70
N GLU A 60 3.65 15.46 -8.20
CA GLU A 60 3.43 16.90 -8.09
C GLU A 60 2.40 17.33 -7.03
N LYS A 61 1.72 16.37 -6.38
CA LYS A 61 0.77 16.67 -5.29
C LYS A 61 1.18 15.93 -4.03
N ASP A 62 2.15 16.53 -3.43
CA ASP A 62 2.93 16.07 -2.29
C ASP A 62 2.13 15.44 -1.16
N GLY A 63 2.52 14.23 -0.81
CA GLY A 63 2.29 13.66 0.51
C GLY A 63 0.95 12.99 0.77
N VAL A 64 -0.10 13.17 -0.05
CA VAL A 64 -1.44 12.61 0.28
C VAL A 64 -1.45 11.09 0.26
N GLN A 65 -0.80 10.50 -0.72
CA GLN A 65 -0.73 9.05 -0.82
C GLN A 65 0.29 8.45 0.12
N GLU A 66 1.40 9.13 0.33
CA GLU A 66 2.39 8.76 1.33
C GLU A 66 1.77 8.80 2.72
N ALA A 67 0.96 9.83 3.01
CA ALA A 67 0.21 9.95 4.24
C ALA A 67 -0.79 8.80 4.43
N PHE A 68 -1.52 8.42 3.37
CA PHE A 68 -2.42 7.27 3.43
C PHE A 68 -1.66 5.94 3.57
N LYS A 69 -0.55 5.79 2.86
CA LYS A 69 0.32 4.61 3.00
C LYS A 69 0.90 4.50 4.40
N LEU A 70 1.33 5.61 4.99
CA LEU A 70 1.81 5.65 6.37
C LEU A 70 0.71 5.22 7.33
N LEU A 71 -0.50 5.80 7.21
CA LEU A 71 -1.65 5.40 8.03
C LEU A 71 -1.98 3.91 7.86
N TRP A 72 -1.89 3.39 6.64
CA TRP A 72 -2.07 1.96 6.36
C TRP A 72 -1.03 1.08 7.06
N GLU A 73 0.25 1.46 7.01
CA GLU A 73 1.34 0.71 7.66
C GLU A 73 1.21 0.71 9.19
N GLU A 74 0.84 1.85 9.77
CA GLU A 74 0.62 1.98 11.22
C GLU A 74 -0.66 1.27 11.70
N SER A 75 -1.57 0.95 10.79
CA SER A 75 -2.80 0.20 11.06
C SER A 75 -2.63 -1.33 10.96
N ASN A 76 -1.39 -1.82 10.86
CA ASN A 76 -1.12 -3.25 10.71
C ASN A 76 -1.38 -4.02 12.01
N GLN A 77 -2.39 -4.90 12.00
CA GLN A 77 -2.78 -5.73 13.13
C GLN A 77 -1.69 -6.71 13.59
N GLU A 78 -0.74 -7.05 12.71
CA GLU A 78 0.38 -7.95 13.03
C GLU A 78 1.43 -7.26 13.91
N LYS A 79 1.47 -5.91 13.86
CA LYS A 79 2.39 -5.05 14.63
C LYS A 79 1.71 -4.41 15.84
N ARG A 80 0.84 -5.16 16.54
CA ARG A 80 0.17 -4.66 17.74
C ARG A 80 1.13 -4.45 18.89
N GLN A 81 0.86 -3.41 19.67
CA GLN A 81 1.52 -3.15 20.94
C GLN A 81 1.01 -4.13 22.01
N GLU A 82 1.63 -4.15 23.19
CA GLU A 82 1.23 -5.01 24.32
C GLU A 82 -0.22 -4.78 24.77
N ASN A 83 -0.74 -3.57 24.60
CA ASN A 83 -2.13 -3.22 24.88
C ASN A 83 -3.12 -3.69 23.82
N GLY A 84 -2.65 -4.38 22.76
CA GLY A 84 -3.45 -4.87 21.64
C GLY A 84 -3.77 -3.84 20.57
N ALA A 85 -3.41 -2.57 20.74
CA ALA A 85 -3.65 -1.52 19.77
C ALA A 85 -2.55 -1.47 18.70
N THR A 86 -2.90 -1.02 17.50
CA THR A 86 -1.94 -0.60 16.48
C THR A 86 -1.43 0.81 16.77
N SER A 87 -0.37 1.26 16.11
CA SER A 87 0.18 2.62 16.30
C SER A 87 -0.85 3.70 15.97
N SER A 88 -1.65 3.51 14.93
CA SER A 88 -2.74 4.43 14.55
C SER A 88 -4.01 4.25 15.39
N GLY A 89 -4.18 3.14 16.10
CA GLY A 89 -5.45 2.75 16.74
C GLY A 89 -6.50 2.20 15.76
N LEU A 90 -6.19 2.10 14.47
CA LEU A 90 -7.04 1.54 13.41
C LEU A 90 -6.58 0.13 13.05
N TYR A 91 -7.45 -0.61 12.37
CA TYR A 91 -7.13 -1.90 11.77
C TYR A 91 -7.31 -1.82 10.26
N ARG A 92 -6.28 -2.20 9.51
CA ARG A 92 -6.32 -2.20 8.06
C ARG A 92 -7.10 -3.39 7.52
N PHE A 93 -7.84 -3.15 6.44
CA PHE A 93 -8.55 -4.17 5.70
C PHE A 93 -8.43 -3.90 4.20
N PHE A 94 -8.02 -4.91 3.44
CA PHE A 94 -7.96 -4.85 1.99
C PHE A 94 -9.00 -5.77 1.38
N MET A 95 -9.82 -5.25 0.48
CA MET A 95 -10.77 -6.03 -0.31
C MET A 95 -10.22 -6.21 -1.72
N SER A 96 -9.86 -7.43 -2.06
CA SER A 96 -9.40 -7.77 -3.41
C SER A 96 -10.52 -7.60 -4.44
N ALA A 97 -10.17 -7.11 -5.63
CA ALA A 97 -11.10 -6.93 -6.74
C ALA A 97 -11.80 -8.24 -7.18
N LYS A 98 -11.23 -9.41 -6.89
CA LYS A 98 -11.88 -10.69 -7.19
C LYS A 98 -13.20 -10.89 -6.44
N ARG A 99 -13.49 -10.09 -5.40
CA ARG A 99 -14.73 -10.12 -4.61
C ARG A 99 -15.74 -9.06 -5.01
N THR A 100 -15.52 -8.29 -6.06
CA THR A 100 -16.35 -7.13 -6.40
C THR A 100 -17.30 -7.37 -7.58
N ARG A 101 -17.20 -8.52 -8.24
CA ARG A 101 -18.01 -8.89 -9.39
C ARG A 101 -18.54 -10.32 -9.26
N ASN A 102 -19.49 -10.67 -10.17
CA ASN A 102 -20.00 -12.04 -10.30
C ASN A 102 -20.50 -12.65 -8.99
N PHE A 103 -21.57 -12.09 -8.47
CA PHE A 103 -22.23 -12.65 -7.29
C PHE A 103 -23.21 -13.75 -7.71
N ASP A 104 -23.34 -14.76 -6.86
CA ASP A 104 -24.41 -15.74 -6.97
C ASP A 104 -25.77 -15.16 -6.50
N ASP A 105 -26.83 -15.98 -6.59
CA ASP A 105 -28.18 -15.57 -6.19
C ASP A 105 -28.31 -15.24 -4.68
N PHE A 106 -27.34 -15.63 -3.87
CA PHE A 106 -27.27 -15.38 -2.44
C PHE A 106 -26.33 -14.22 -2.08
N GLY A 107 -25.68 -13.61 -3.08
CA GLY A 107 -24.75 -12.49 -2.90
C GLY A 107 -23.32 -12.90 -2.53
N TYR A 108 -22.94 -14.18 -2.67
CA TYR A 108 -21.55 -14.61 -2.51
C TYR A 108 -20.76 -14.37 -3.81
N PRO A 109 -19.53 -13.85 -3.71
CA PRO A 109 -18.71 -13.58 -4.88
C PRO A 109 -18.16 -14.89 -5.49
N ASP A 110 -18.30 -15.03 -6.82
CA ASP A 110 -17.58 -16.03 -7.61
C ASP A 110 -16.18 -15.48 -7.93
N GLU A 111 -15.24 -15.78 -7.02
CA GLU A 111 -13.87 -15.26 -7.11
C GLU A 111 -13.13 -15.77 -8.35
N GLU A 112 -13.34 -17.04 -8.75
CA GLU A 112 -12.66 -17.64 -9.92
C GLU A 112 -13.11 -17.00 -11.21
N LYS A 113 -14.42 -16.89 -11.40
CA LYS A 113 -14.98 -16.23 -12.59
C LYS A 113 -14.56 -14.77 -12.68
N THR A 114 -14.56 -14.07 -11.55
CA THR A 114 -14.12 -12.67 -11.48
C THR A 114 -12.65 -12.53 -11.83
N LEU A 115 -11.79 -13.41 -11.31
CA LEU A 115 -10.35 -13.40 -11.62
C LEU A 115 -10.11 -13.59 -13.14
N LEU A 116 -10.74 -14.59 -13.76
CA LEU A 116 -10.63 -14.81 -15.20
C LEU A 116 -11.05 -13.59 -16.03
N GLN A 117 -12.09 -12.88 -15.62
CA GLN A 117 -12.51 -11.64 -16.28
C GLN A 117 -11.50 -10.52 -16.12
N ILE A 118 -10.96 -10.31 -14.91
CA ILE A 118 -9.95 -9.30 -14.65
C ILE A 118 -8.68 -9.58 -15.47
N GLU A 119 -8.24 -10.82 -15.55
CA GLU A 119 -7.10 -11.23 -16.35
C GLU A 119 -7.34 -11.00 -17.85
N ALA A 120 -8.51 -11.37 -18.35
CA ALA A 120 -8.90 -11.09 -19.74
C ALA A 120 -8.94 -9.59 -20.03
N ASP A 121 -9.49 -8.79 -19.12
CA ASP A 121 -9.51 -7.32 -19.24
C ASP A 121 -8.09 -6.72 -19.26
N ARG A 122 -7.18 -7.24 -18.45
CA ARG A 122 -5.76 -6.82 -18.40
C ARG A 122 -5.02 -7.21 -19.69
N GLU A 123 -5.32 -8.39 -20.23
CA GLU A 123 -4.72 -8.89 -21.47
C GLU A 123 -5.07 -7.98 -22.67
N THR A 124 -6.28 -7.41 -22.72
CA THR A 124 -6.68 -6.49 -23.81
C THR A 124 -5.81 -5.24 -23.89
N VAL A 125 -5.21 -4.83 -22.79
CA VAL A 125 -4.42 -3.60 -22.68
C VAL A 125 -2.93 -3.85 -22.41
N LYS A 126 -2.47 -5.11 -22.46
CA LYS A 126 -1.10 -5.50 -22.09
C LYS A 126 0.01 -4.75 -22.84
N ASN A 127 -0.26 -4.37 -24.10
CA ASN A 127 0.69 -3.66 -24.95
C ASN A 127 0.72 -2.14 -24.66
N ASN A 128 -0.13 -1.65 -23.77
CA ASN A 128 -0.14 -0.27 -23.32
C ASN A 128 0.14 -0.21 -21.80
N PRO A 129 1.40 0.01 -21.39
CA PRO A 129 1.79 -0.02 -19.97
C PRO A 129 0.99 0.95 -19.10
N ARG A 130 0.66 2.12 -19.63
CA ARG A 130 -0.14 3.12 -18.91
C ARG A 130 -1.57 2.66 -18.67
N ALA A 131 -2.21 2.11 -19.71
CA ALA A 131 -3.58 1.58 -19.59
C ALA A 131 -3.62 0.36 -18.67
N LEU A 132 -2.61 -0.52 -18.76
CA LEU A 132 -2.49 -1.69 -17.89
C LEU A 132 -2.31 -1.30 -16.42
N SER A 133 -1.40 -0.37 -16.12
CA SER A 133 -1.17 0.13 -14.78
C SER A 133 -2.44 0.76 -14.18
N ALA A 134 -3.15 1.57 -14.96
CA ALA A 134 -4.43 2.14 -14.54
C ALA A 134 -5.50 1.07 -14.26
N ARG A 135 -5.54 0.00 -15.08
CA ARG A 135 -6.49 -1.12 -14.91
C ARG A 135 -6.18 -1.91 -13.63
N ILE A 136 -4.90 -2.19 -13.39
CA ILE A 136 -4.42 -2.90 -12.19
C ILE A 136 -4.80 -2.13 -10.92
N ARG A 137 -4.58 -0.81 -10.88
CA ARG A 137 -4.94 0.01 -9.70
C ARG A 137 -6.44 0.13 -9.46
N LYS A 138 -7.24 0.17 -10.52
CA LYS A 138 -8.70 0.22 -10.39
C LYS A 138 -9.28 -1.07 -9.83
N GLU A 139 -8.68 -2.20 -10.17
CA GLU A 139 -9.11 -3.53 -9.77
C GLU A 139 -7.92 -4.33 -9.25
N PRO A 140 -7.36 -3.96 -8.10
CA PRO A 140 -6.20 -4.61 -7.54
C PRO A 140 -6.55 -5.96 -6.96
N LEU A 141 -5.75 -6.97 -7.25
CA LEU A 141 -5.85 -8.31 -6.68
C LEU A 141 -5.11 -8.40 -5.36
N THR A 142 -4.05 -7.59 -5.20
CA THR A 142 -3.22 -7.52 -4.01
C THR A 142 -3.05 -6.08 -3.54
N ILE A 143 -2.64 -5.91 -2.29
CA ILE A 143 -2.36 -4.59 -1.74
C ILE A 143 -1.17 -3.91 -2.43
N ASP A 144 -0.17 -4.67 -2.87
CA ASP A 144 0.97 -4.14 -3.60
C ASP A 144 0.54 -3.61 -4.99
N GLU A 145 -0.41 -4.27 -5.66
CA GLU A 145 -1.03 -3.73 -6.88
C GLU A 145 -1.78 -2.42 -6.62
N ALA A 146 -2.50 -2.33 -5.49
CA ALA A 146 -3.23 -1.11 -5.12
C ALA A 146 -2.28 0.08 -4.93
N PHE A 147 -1.12 -0.14 -4.30
CA PHE A 147 -0.11 0.89 -4.07
C PHE A 147 0.95 0.99 -5.19
N SER A 148 0.74 0.32 -6.33
CA SER A 148 1.69 0.37 -7.44
C SER A 148 1.81 1.79 -8.02
N THR A 149 3.04 2.19 -8.32
CA THR A 149 3.33 3.47 -8.98
C THR A 149 3.09 3.42 -10.47
N ASP A 150 2.79 4.57 -11.08
CA ASP A 150 2.66 4.67 -12.53
C ASP A 150 4.00 4.57 -13.26
N ALA A 151 3.92 4.05 -14.49
CA ALA A 151 5.06 4.01 -15.41
C ALA A 151 5.41 5.39 -16.01
N ASP A 152 4.60 6.43 -15.74
CA ASP A 152 4.82 7.76 -16.29
C ASP A 152 6.12 8.38 -15.72
N GLY A 153 7.08 8.61 -16.59
CA GLY A 153 8.38 9.19 -16.23
C GLY A 153 9.45 8.19 -15.77
N CYS A 154 9.16 6.92 -15.64
CA CYS A 154 10.17 5.91 -15.34
C CYS A 154 10.80 5.36 -16.62
N ILE A 155 12.14 5.44 -16.70
CA ILE A 155 12.92 4.86 -17.82
C ILE A 155 12.84 3.33 -17.81
N PHE A 156 12.60 2.75 -16.64
CA PHE A 156 12.50 1.30 -16.46
C PHE A 156 11.04 0.83 -16.49
N ASN A 157 10.84 -0.42 -16.88
CA ASN A 157 9.52 -1.05 -16.82
C ASN A 157 9.09 -1.24 -15.35
N VAL A 158 8.16 -0.41 -14.88
CA VAL A 158 7.68 -0.39 -13.49
C VAL A 158 7.06 -1.73 -13.09
N MET A 159 6.43 -2.45 -14.02
CA MET A 159 5.88 -3.79 -13.77
C MET A 159 6.99 -4.78 -13.41
N ASN A 160 8.14 -4.69 -14.11
CA ASN A 160 9.29 -5.54 -13.80
C ASN A 160 9.93 -5.15 -12.48
N ILE A 161 9.94 -3.85 -12.13
CA ILE A 161 10.41 -3.38 -10.82
C ILE A 161 9.52 -3.94 -9.71
N GLY A 162 8.20 -3.80 -9.82
CA GLY A 162 7.26 -4.32 -8.84
C GLY A 162 7.35 -5.84 -8.67
N ALA A 163 7.44 -6.59 -9.78
CA ALA A 163 7.66 -8.03 -9.74
C ALA A 163 8.98 -8.40 -9.05
N ARG A 164 10.04 -7.61 -9.30
CA ARG A 164 11.33 -7.82 -8.64
C ARG A 164 11.31 -7.48 -7.16
N GLU A 165 10.61 -6.42 -6.77
CA GLU A 165 10.41 -6.08 -5.36
C GLU A 165 9.64 -7.17 -4.61
N ALA A 166 8.55 -7.69 -5.18
CA ALA A 166 7.80 -8.80 -4.62
C ALA A 166 8.70 -10.04 -4.45
N TYR A 167 9.46 -10.39 -5.49
CA TYR A 167 10.42 -11.50 -5.42
C TYR A 167 11.45 -11.29 -4.31
N LEU A 168 12.00 -10.09 -4.14
CA LEU A 168 13.01 -9.80 -3.11
C LEU A 168 12.42 -9.80 -1.68
N LYS A 169 11.14 -9.48 -1.52
CA LYS A 169 10.44 -9.61 -0.23
C LYS A 169 10.30 -11.07 0.20
N GLU A 170 10.00 -11.97 -0.76
CA GLU A 170 9.88 -13.40 -0.52
C GLU A 170 11.26 -14.09 -0.42
N ASN A 171 12.25 -13.54 -1.11
CA ASN A 171 13.62 -14.07 -1.19
C ASN A 171 14.62 -12.99 -0.73
N PRO A 172 14.76 -12.75 0.58
CA PRO A 172 15.64 -11.72 1.08
C PRO A 172 17.09 -11.97 0.70
N VAL A 173 17.72 -10.99 0.08
CA VAL A 173 19.11 -11.04 -0.35
C VAL A 173 20.01 -10.73 0.84
N LEU A 174 20.94 -11.62 1.17
CA LEU A 174 21.98 -11.35 2.16
C LEU A 174 23.01 -10.38 1.56
N LEU A 175 23.02 -9.14 2.05
CA LEU A 175 24.05 -8.16 1.74
C LEU A 175 25.30 -8.49 2.56
N LEU A 176 26.29 -9.15 1.95
CA LEU A 176 27.63 -9.28 2.53
C LEU A 176 28.42 -7.98 2.26
N MET A 177 28.44 -7.10 3.23
CA MET A 177 29.38 -5.95 3.23
C MET A 177 30.77 -6.46 3.60
N ASN A 178 31.63 -6.62 2.60
CA ASN A 178 33.05 -6.83 2.84
C ASN A 178 33.74 -5.46 2.98
N CYS A 179 33.86 -4.97 4.21
CA CYS A 179 34.64 -3.79 4.53
C CYS A 179 36.13 -4.14 4.49
N MET A 180 36.80 -3.93 3.39
CA MET A 180 38.28 -3.98 3.37
C MET A 180 38.83 -2.75 4.09
N ARG A 181 39.56 -3.00 5.14
CA ARG A 181 40.35 -2.03 5.90
C ARG A 181 41.42 -1.43 4.99
N LYS A 182 41.47 -0.09 4.96
CA LYS A 182 42.37 0.82 4.26
C LYS A 182 41.93 1.26 2.86
N GLY A 183 41.19 2.37 2.83
CA GLY A 183 41.32 3.41 1.79
C GLY A 183 40.80 3.09 0.39
N TYR A 184 40.06 2.00 0.20
CA TYR A 184 39.47 1.64 -1.08
C TYR A 184 37.94 1.61 -1.02
N ASN A 185 37.29 2.05 -2.11
CA ASN A 185 35.85 2.10 -2.25
C ASN A 185 35.19 0.78 -1.87
N CYS A 186 34.19 0.84 -1.00
CA CYS A 186 33.35 -0.31 -0.67
C CYS A 186 32.58 -0.77 -1.90
N ALA A 187 32.90 -1.93 -2.45
CA ALA A 187 32.05 -2.61 -3.42
C ALA A 187 31.04 -3.47 -2.65
N ALA A 188 29.76 -3.15 -2.78
CA ALA A 188 28.70 -3.99 -2.29
C ALA A 188 28.40 -5.08 -3.33
N TRP A 189 28.54 -6.35 -2.95
CA TRP A 189 28.15 -7.48 -3.79
C TRP A 189 26.79 -7.99 -3.31
N LEU A 190 25.85 -8.03 -4.22
CA LEU A 190 24.56 -8.68 -4.01
C LEU A 190 24.74 -10.18 -4.32
N TYR A 191 24.68 -11.03 -3.31
CA TYR A 191 24.63 -12.47 -3.50
C TYR A 191 23.16 -12.91 -3.54
N VAL A 192 22.71 -13.47 -4.65
CA VAL A 192 21.41 -14.13 -4.79
C VAL A 192 21.69 -15.63 -4.71
N PRO A 193 21.28 -16.34 -3.63
CA PRO A 193 21.36 -17.79 -3.61
C PRO A 193 20.49 -18.32 -4.77
N ASP A 194 20.92 -19.33 -5.47
CA ASP A 194 20.21 -20.03 -6.55
C ASP A 194 20.31 -19.45 -7.97
N GLN A 195 21.25 -18.58 -8.27
CA GLN A 195 21.66 -18.38 -9.65
C GLN A 195 23.14 -18.78 -9.80
N ASP A 196 23.40 -19.72 -10.71
CA ASP A 196 24.75 -20.10 -11.13
C ASP A 196 25.45 -18.89 -11.76
N PHE A 197 26.14 -18.10 -10.94
CA PHE A 197 27.11 -17.16 -11.47
C PHE A 197 28.36 -17.94 -11.85
N PRO A 198 28.88 -17.79 -13.06
CA PRO A 198 30.19 -18.35 -13.38
C PRO A 198 31.22 -17.82 -12.40
N ALA A 199 32.01 -18.70 -11.84
CA ALA A 199 33.11 -18.31 -10.97
C ALA A 199 33.97 -17.25 -11.68
N PRO A 200 34.41 -16.19 -10.97
CA PRO A 200 35.34 -15.22 -11.55
C PRO A 200 36.59 -15.97 -12.02
N GLY A 201 36.86 -15.89 -13.32
CA GLY A 201 38.05 -16.48 -13.92
C GLY A 201 39.29 -15.91 -13.25
N HIS A 202 40.23 -16.79 -13.03
CA HIS A 202 41.59 -16.53 -12.52
C HIS A 202 42.33 -15.52 -13.43
#